data_2e48986ef6a43f90f015e69d50a20ec8
#
_entry.id   2e48986ef6a43f90f015e69d50a20ec8
#
_cell.length_a   1.000
_cell.length_b   1.000
_cell.length_c   1.000
_cell.angle_alpha   90.00
_cell.angle_beta   90.00
_cell.angle_gamma   90.00
#
_symmetry.space_group_name_H-M   'P 1'
#
loop_
_entity.id
_entity.type
_entity.pdbx_description
1 polymer ?
#
loop_
_entity_poly.entity_id
_entity_poly.type
_entity_poly.pdbx_seq_one_letter_code
_entity_poly.pdbx_strand_id
1 'polypeptide(L)'
;MSFYRADIPRQTNNVLRIATVADIDWKKRLFRAQTGDIKTNWLPFPAWISHNYRHWLPLREGAQIILTVDGGDYNTAIVAGMLWSDDVPAPDIPVDDRPWIDRLEFEDGTRIEYDSKRQKLLIDTPGEITLRAKAVKIESQTLTHNGTNVGDTHTHPGVMPGAASTGTPQ
;
A
#
# COMPACT_ATOMS: atom_id res chain seq x y z
N MET A 1 -8.57 -22.67 -47.04
CA MET A 1 -9.19 -22.74 -45.68
C MET A 1 -8.12 -23.00 -44.59
N SER A 2 -7.08 -22.20 -44.50
CA SER A 2 -5.98 -22.42 -43.54
C SER A 2 -5.70 -21.25 -42.59
N PHE A 3 -6.41 -20.14 -42.71
CA PHE A 3 -6.17 -18.94 -41.92
C PHE A 3 -6.79 -18.99 -40.52
N TYR A 4 -7.84 -19.74 -40.29
CA TYR A 4 -8.55 -19.81 -39.00
C TYR A 4 -7.82 -20.61 -37.92
N ARG A 5 -6.91 -21.53 -38.27
CA ARG A 5 -6.21 -22.38 -37.28
C ARG A 5 -4.96 -21.71 -36.64
N ALA A 6 -4.39 -20.72 -37.30
CA ALA A 6 -3.19 -20.02 -36.80
C ALA A 6 -3.51 -18.83 -35.90
N ASP A 7 -4.69 -18.22 -36.03
CA ASP A 7 -5.08 -17.03 -35.26
C ASP A 7 -5.57 -17.36 -33.85
N ILE A 8 -6.24 -18.52 -33.66
CA ILE A 8 -6.74 -18.91 -32.32
C ILE A 8 -5.59 -19.06 -31.30
N PRO A 9 -4.48 -19.79 -31.58
CA PRO A 9 -3.36 -19.86 -30.62
C PRO A 9 -2.69 -18.52 -30.37
N ARG A 10 -2.63 -17.65 -31.39
CA ARG A 10 -2.02 -16.31 -31.26
C ARG A 10 -2.88 -15.36 -30.43
N GLN A 11 -4.19 -15.39 -30.56
CA GLN A 11 -5.15 -14.63 -29.76
C GLN A 11 -5.16 -15.12 -28.31
N THR A 12 -5.15 -16.44 -28.09
CA THR A 12 -5.13 -17.03 -26.75
C THR A 12 -3.80 -16.75 -26.02
N ASN A 13 -2.67 -16.74 -26.73
CA ASN A 13 -1.35 -16.47 -26.17
C ASN A 13 -1.12 -14.98 -25.80
N ASN A 14 -2.00 -14.06 -26.23
CA ASN A 14 -1.88 -12.62 -25.97
C ASN A 14 -2.84 -12.09 -24.90
N VAL A 15 -3.59 -12.98 -24.22
CA VAL A 15 -4.57 -12.58 -23.20
C VAL A 15 -3.91 -12.00 -21.95
N LEU A 16 -2.74 -12.53 -21.57
CA LEU A 16 -1.95 -12.05 -20.41
C LEU A 16 -0.54 -11.71 -20.85
N ARG A 17 -0.03 -10.57 -20.40
CA ARG A 17 1.34 -10.12 -20.65
C ARG A 17 1.94 -9.48 -19.41
N ILE A 18 3.21 -9.80 -19.17
CA ILE A 18 4.03 -9.02 -18.24
C ILE A 18 4.51 -7.79 -19.00
N ALA A 19 4.36 -6.63 -18.37
CA ALA A 19 4.78 -5.36 -18.90
C ALA A 19 5.39 -4.50 -17.79
N THR A 20 6.11 -3.45 -18.16
CA THR A 20 6.67 -2.46 -17.23
C THR A 20 5.96 -1.13 -17.42
N VAL A 21 5.66 -0.42 -16.36
CA VAL A 21 5.14 0.95 -16.41
C VAL A 21 6.21 1.85 -17.01
N ALA A 22 5.93 2.44 -18.17
CA ALA A 22 6.92 3.20 -18.95
C ALA A 22 6.77 4.71 -18.83
N ASP A 23 5.53 5.21 -18.83
CA ASP A 23 5.24 6.64 -18.72
C ASP A 23 4.00 6.85 -17.83
N ILE A 24 3.95 7.97 -17.10
CA ILE A 24 2.83 8.36 -16.27
C ILE A 24 2.40 9.80 -16.57
N ASP A 25 1.12 9.99 -16.89
CA ASP A 25 0.47 11.31 -16.94
C ASP A 25 -0.33 11.54 -15.66
N TRP A 26 0.30 12.15 -14.67
CA TRP A 26 -0.30 12.44 -13.36
C TRP A 26 -1.55 13.31 -13.43
N LYS A 27 -1.57 14.26 -14.40
CA LYS A 27 -2.70 15.18 -14.57
C LYS A 27 -3.94 14.47 -15.08
N LYS A 28 -3.77 13.56 -16.05
CA LYS A 28 -4.88 12.77 -16.62
C LYS A 28 -5.14 11.49 -15.87
N ARG A 29 -4.22 11.05 -14.97
CA ARG A 29 -4.25 9.77 -14.26
C ARG A 29 -4.24 8.59 -15.24
N LEU A 30 -3.34 8.67 -16.21
CA LEU A 30 -3.14 7.66 -17.22
C LEU A 30 -1.69 7.19 -17.18
N PHE A 31 -1.45 5.98 -17.63
CA PHE A 31 -0.10 5.45 -17.79
C PHE A 31 0.06 4.74 -19.11
N ARG A 32 1.28 4.45 -19.50
CA ARG A 32 1.63 3.58 -20.62
C ARG A 32 2.53 2.47 -20.11
N ALA A 33 2.34 1.28 -20.69
CA ALA A 33 3.15 0.12 -20.38
C ALA A 33 3.98 -0.31 -21.58
N GLN A 34 5.15 -0.88 -21.31
CA GLN A 34 6.05 -1.48 -22.29
C GLN A 34 6.09 -2.99 -22.11
N THR A 35 5.86 -3.75 -23.19
CA THR A 35 6.04 -5.21 -23.23
C THR A 35 6.80 -5.60 -24.50
N GLY A 36 8.07 -6.00 -24.36
CA GLY A 36 8.96 -6.15 -25.50
C GLY A 36 9.09 -4.84 -26.28
N ASP A 37 8.88 -4.87 -27.58
CA ASP A 37 8.93 -3.69 -28.46
C ASP A 37 7.60 -2.91 -28.51
N ILE A 38 6.56 -3.37 -27.81
CA ILE A 38 5.23 -2.78 -27.87
C ILE A 38 5.06 -1.84 -26.69
N LYS A 39 4.74 -0.58 -26.96
CA LYS A 39 4.29 0.40 -25.99
C LYS A 39 2.79 0.63 -26.15
N THR A 40 2.02 0.48 -25.08
CA THR A 40 0.57 0.65 -25.10
C THR A 40 0.18 2.08 -25.44
N ASN A 41 -1.08 2.32 -25.78
CA ASN A 41 -1.69 3.63 -25.65
C ASN A 41 -1.82 4.03 -24.18
N TRP A 42 -2.37 5.22 -23.91
CA TRP A 42 -2.67 5.68 -22.56
C TRP A 42 -3.81 4.86 -21.95
N LEU A 43 -3.51 4.17 -20.85
CA LEU A 43 -4.40 3.30 -20.11
C LEU A 43 -4.83 3.96 -18.80
N PRO A 44 -6.03 3.68 -18.29
CA PRO A 44 -6.46 4.16 -16.98
C PRO A 44 -5.68 3.46 -15.85
N PHE A 45 -5.43 4.19 -14.74
CA PHE A 45 -4.87 3.60 -13.54
C PHE A 45 -5.78 2.51 -12.98
N PRO A 46 -5.21 1.43 -12.40
CA PRO A 46 -5.99 0.48 -11.61
C PRO A 46 -6.64 1.23 -10.44
N ALA A 47 -7.86 0.85 -10.09
CA ALA A 47 -8.62 1.49 -9.04
C ALA A 47 -9.15 0.49 -8.02
N TRP A 48 -9.03 0.84 -6.74
CA TRP A 48 -9.62 0.11 -5.65
C TRP A 48 -10.80 0.92 -5.12
N ILE A 49 -12.00 0.50 -5.50
CA ILE A 49 -13.24 1.22 -5.25
C ILE A 49 -14.23 0.27 -4.58
N SER A 50 -14.88 0.75 -3.53
CA SER A 50 -15.99 0.08 -2.85
C SER A 50 -17.15 1.06 -2.68
N HIS A 51 -18.29 0.59 -2.14
CA HIS A 51 -19.46 1.41 -1.89
C HIS A 51 -19.15 2.66 -1.04
N ASN A 52 -18.24 2.55 -0.08
CA ASN A 52 -17.97 3.58 0.94
C ASN A 52 -16.53 4.08 0.98
N TYR A 53 -15.64 3.62 0.10
CA TYR A 53 -14.26 4.12 0.03
C TYR A 53 -13.71 4.17 -1.39
N ARG A 54 -12.72 5.02 -1.57
CA ARG A 54 -11.85 5.08 -2.75
C ARG A 54 -10.41 5.09 -2.27
N HIS A 55 -9.58 4.20 -2.82
CA HIS A 55 -8.16 4.14 -2.51
C HIS A 55 -7.36 4.59 -3.74
N TRP A 56 -6.58 5.65 -3.58
CA TRP A 56 -5.63 6.12 -4.58
C TRP A 56 -4.28 5.43 -4.36
N LEU A 57 -3.88 4.61 -5.32
CA LEU A 57 -2.61 3.90 -5.33
C LEU A 57 -1.79 4.41 -6.52
N PRO A 58 -0.80 5.29 -6.31
CA PRO A 58 0.03 5.81 -7.39
C PRO A 58 0.88 4.69 -7.98
N LEU A 59 0.89 4.58 -9.31
CA LEU A 59 1.81 3.70 -10.01
C LEU A 59 3.22 4.28 -9.94
N ARG A 60 4.21 3.39 -9.99
CA ARG A 60 5.63 3.74 -10.09
C ARG A 60 6.14 3.39 -11.49
N GLU A 61 6.87 4.30 -12.13
CA GLU A 61 7.63 3.96 -13.34
C GLU A 61 8.64 2.85 -13.03
N GLY A 62 8.84 1.93 -13.96
CA GLY A 62 9.66 0.73 -13.75
C GLY A 62 8.95 -0.44 -13.07
N ALA A 63 7.76 -0.24 -12.47
CA ALA A 63 7.02 -1.33 -11.84
C ALA A 63 6.55 -2.37 -12.87
N GLN A 64 6.71 -3.65 -12.54
CA GLN A 64 6.18 -4.76 -13.34
C GLN A 64 4.70 -4.97 -13.04
N ILE A 65 3.93 -5.12 -14.10
CA ILE A 65 2.48 -5.32 -14.08
C ILE A 65 2.07 -6.48 -14.96
N ILE A 66 0.94 -7.08 -14.63
CA ILE A 66 0.27 -8.04 -15.49
C ILE A 66 -0.84 -7.30 -16.23
N LEU A 67 -0.76 -7.28 -17.56
CA LEU A 67 -1.81 -6.75 -18.43
C LEU A 67 -2.71 -7.88 -18.93
N THR A 68 -4.02 -7.68 -18.87
CA THR A 68 -4.98 -8.44 -19.66
C THR A 68 -5.30 -7.65 -20.92
N VAL A 69 -5.31 -8.36 -22.06
CA VAL A 69 -5.45 -7.76 -23.39
C VAL A 69 -6.59 -8.48 -24.11
N ASP A 70 -7.61 -7.76 -24.53
CA ASP A 70 -8.70 -8.34 -25.30
C ASP A 70 -8.30 -8.44 -26.76
N GLY A 71 -8.38 -9.66 -27.33
CA GLY A 71 -8.10 -9.93 -28.73
C GLY A 71 -6.73 -9.48 -29.24
N GLY A 72 -5.77 -9.16 -28.35
CA GLY A 72 -4.45 -8.66 -28.71
C GLY A 72 -4.40 -7.12 -28.89
N ASP A 73 -5.46 -6.39 -28.57
CA ASP A 73 -5.47 -4.94 -28.62
C ASP A 73 -4.94 -4.31 -27.32
N TYR A 74 -3.68 -3.91 -27.33
CA TYR A 74 -3.01 -3.25 -26.21
C TYR A 74 -3.58 -1.87 -25.88
N ASN A 75 -4.45 -1.29 -26.69
CA ASN A 75 -5.07 -0.01 -26.40
C ASN A 75 -6.25 -0.12 -25.41
N THR A 76 -6.75 -1.33 -25.20
CA THR A 76 -7.83 -1.65 -24.27
C THR A 76 -7.36 -2.47 -23.07
N ALA A 77 -6.04 -2.63 -22.91
CA ALA A 77 -5.47 -3.41 -21.84
C ALA A 77 -5.82 -2.85 -20.47
N ILE A 78 -5.98 -3.74 -19.49
CA ILE A 78 -6.18 -3.40 -18.08
C ILE A 78 -5.13 -4.08 -17.21
N VAL A 79 -4.82 -3.48 -16.06
CA VAL A 79 -3.91 -4.08 -15.08
C VAL A 79 -4.66 -5.13 -14.27
N ALA A 80 -4.22 -6.39 -14.37
CA ALA A 80 -4.74 -7.51 -13.59
C ALA A 80 -3.98 -7.73 -12.28
N GLY A 81 -2.75 -7.22 -12.15
CA GLY A 81 -1.92 -7.37 -10.96
C GLY A 81 -0.57 -6.68 -11.12
N MET A 82 0.20 -6.69 -10.04
CA MET A 82 1.57 -6.18 -9.99
C MET A 82 2.52 -7.27 -9.53
N LEU A 83 3.76 -7.19 -9.95
CA LEU A 83 4.81 -8.14 -9.60
C LEU A 83 6.01 -7.41 -9.01
N TRP A 84 6.67 -8.04 -8.06
CA TRP A 84 7.99 -7.61 -7.65
C TRP A 84 9.02 -7.85 -8.75
N SER A 85 10.02 -7.00 -8.83
CA SER A 85 11.13 -7.11 -9.78
C SER A 85 12.43 -6.67 -9.12
N ASP A 86 13.55 -6.83 -9.82
CA ASP A 86 14.85 -6.35 -9.32
C ASP A 86 14.86 -4.82 -9.19
N ASP A 87 14.14 -4.10 -10.06
CA ASP A 87 14.00 -2.63 -10.01
C ASP A 87 13.02 -2.15 -8.92
N VAL A 88 12.03 -2.99 -8.58
CA VAL A 88 11.03 -2.72 -7.54
C VAL A 88 10.89 -3.97 -6.67
N PRO A 89 11.86 -4.20 -5.75
CA PRO A 89 11.89 -5.40 -4.93
C PRO A 89 10.82 -5.38 -3.85
N ALA A 90 10.49 -6.56 -3.33
CA ALA A 90 9.65 -6.71 -2.14
C ALA A 90 10.33 -6.05 -0.92
N PRO A 91 9.55 -5.62 0.09
CA PRO A 91 10.10 -5.16 1.36
C PRO A 91 11.05 -6.18 1.97
N ASP A 92 12.15 -5.71 2.56
CA ASP A 92 13.12 -6.58 3.23
C ASP A 92 12.57 -7.05 4.58
N ILE A 93 12.08 -8.29 4.59
CA ILE A 93 11.55 -8.97 5.77
C ILE A 93 12.39 -10.23 6.01
N PRO A 94 12.90 -10.44 7.25
CA PRO A 94 13.62 -11.67 7.59
C PRO A 94 12.85 -12.93 7.18
N VAL A 95 13.54 -13.93 6.61
CA VAL A 95 12.89 -15.10 6.00
C VAL A 95 11.96 -15.82 6.97
N ASP A 96 12.37 -15.96 8.22
CA ASP A 96 11.60 -16.66 9.26
C ASP A 96 10.35 -15.90 9.73
N ASP A 97 10.31 -14.59 9.48
CA ASP A 97 9.18 -13.73 9.83
C ASP A 97 8.19 -13.51 8.67
N ARG A 98 8.61 -13.75 7.41
CA ARG A 98 7.79 -13.53 6.20
C ARG A 98 6.39 -14.12 6.23
N PRO A 99 6.18 -15.34 6.75
CA PRO A 99 4.83 -15.91 6.80
C PRO A 99 3.87 -15.20 7.76
N TRP A 100 4.39 -14.35 8.65
CA TRP A 100 3.64 -13.74 9.74
C TRP A 100 3.45 -12.24 9.60
N ILE A 101 4.19 -11.61 8.69
CA ILE A 101 4.23 -10.15 8.51
C ILE A 101 3.37 -9.74 7.33
N ASP A 102 2.43 -8.82 7.58
CA ASP A 102 1.76 -8.00 6.59
C ASP A 102 2.30 -6.58 6.70
N ARG A 103 2.91 -6.04 5.62
CA ARG A 103 3.60 -4.75 5.65
C ARG A 103 3.24 -3.89 4.44
N LEU A 104 2.83 -2.66 4.72
CA LEU A 104 2.82 -1.55 3.79
C LEU A 104 4.03 -0.66 4.10
N GLU A 105 4.89 -0.46 3.10
CA GLU A 105 6.12 0.33 3.25
C GLU A 105 6.17 1.42 2.18
N PHE A 106 6.50 2.63 2.61
CA PHE A 106 6.66 3.81 1.76
C PHE A 106 8.15 4.11 1.52
N GLU A 107 8.46 4.91 0.49
CA GLU A 107 9.84 5.25 0.10
C GLU A 107 10.62 6.01 1.17
N ASP A 108 9.94 6.76 2.03
CA ASP A 108 10.54 7.53 3.13
C ASP A 108 10.83 6.68 4.38
N GLY A 109 10.56 5.37 4.31
CA GLY A 109 10.68 4.44 5.43
C GLY A 109 9.46 4.37 6.35
N THR A 110 8.41 5.18 6.07
CA THR A 110 7.13 5.03 6.78
C THR A 110 6.55 3.66 6.53
N ARG A 111 6.09 2.97 7.58
CA ARG A 111 5.48 1.64 7.46
C ARG A 111 4.30 1.42 8.40
N ILE A 112 3.37 0.62 7.92
CA ILE A 112 2.31 0.02 8.70
C ILE A 112 2.52 -1.49 8.63
N GLU A 113 2.73 -2.14 9.76
CA GLU A 113 3.09 -3.55 9.83
C GLU A 113 2.26 -4.27 10.87
N TYR A 114 1.75 -5.42 10.50
CA TYR A 114 1.11 -6.35 11.43
C TYR A 114 1.91 -7.65 11.50
N ASP A 115 2.41 -7.95 12.70
CA ASP A 115 3.04 -9.24 13.02
C ASP A 115 2.01 -10.13 13.71
N SER A 116 1.49 -11.08 12.98
CA SER A 116 0.46 -12.00 13.48
C SER A 116 1.00 -13.01 14.51
N LYS A 117 2.28 -13.35 14.46
CA LYS A 117 2.94 -14.24 15.42
C LYS A 117 3.10 -13.56 16.78
N ARG A 118 3.47 -12.27 16.79
CA ARG A 118 3.67 -11.49 18.01
C ARG A 118 2.43 -10.65 18.40
N GLN A 119 1.37 -10.69 17.57
CA GLN A 119 0.13 -9.92 17.74
C GLN A 119 0.41 -8.41 17.88
N LYS A 120 1.32 -7.89 17.07
CA LYS A 120 1.79 -6.52 17.15
C LYS A 120 1.43 -5.74 15.89
N LEU A 121 0.71 -4.63 16.06
CA LEU A 121 0.54 -3.61 15.02
C LEU A 121 1.54 -2.48 15.29
N LEU A 122 2.32 -2.13 14.27
CA LEU A 122 3.28 -1.03 14.28
C LEU A 122 2.87 0.02 13.24
N ILE A 123 2.87 1.27 13.64
CA ILE A 123 2.86 2.44 12.74
C ILE A 123 4.14 3.20 13.05
N ASP A 124 5.03 3.28 12.08
CA ASP A 124 6.37 3.86 12.22
C ASP A 124 6.61 4.86 11.09
N THR A 125 7.04 6.07 11.42
CA THR A 125 7.31 7.13 10.45
C THR A 125 8.44 8.02 10.95
N PRO A 126 9.36 8.45 10.08
CA PRO A 126 10.35 9.47 10.42
C PRO A 126 9.74 10.86 10.60
N GLY A 127 8.49 11.05 10.17
CA GLY A 127 7.75 12.30 10.22
C GLY A 127 6.79 12.38 11.43
N GLU A 128 5.62 12.95 11.19
CA GLU A 128 4.59 13.22 12.20
C GLU A 128 3.40 12.26 12.03
N ILE A 129 2.80 11.84 13.15
CA ILE A 129 1.49 11.17 13.18
C ILE A 129 0.47 12.14 13.77
N THR A 130 -0.49 12.56 12.95
CA THR A 130 -1.61 13.40 13.37
C THR A 130 -2.90 12.57 13.39
N LEU A 131 -3.54 12.49 14.57
CA LEU A 131 -4.86 11.89 14.75
C LEU A 131 -5.90 12.99 14.91
N ARG A 132 -6.84 13.12 13.97
CA ARG A 132 -7.94 14.08 14.04
C ARG A 132 -9.28 13.34 14.00
N ALA A 133 -10.04 13.45 15.09
CA ALA A 133 -11.35 12.81 15.23
C ALA A 133 -12.25 13.65 16.15
N LYS A 134 -13.55 13.38 16.13
CA LYS A 134 -14.49 13.91 17.12
C LYS A 134 -14.19 13.39 18.53
N ALA A 135 -13.70 12.16 18.64
CA ALA A 135 -13.25 11.54 19.90
C ALA A 135 -12.20 10.47 19.57
N VAL A 136 -11.18 10.34 20.42
CA VAL A 136 -10.23 9.23 20.44
C VAL A 136 -10.39 8.51 21.77
N LYS A 137 -10.67 7.19 21.69
CA LYS A 137 -10.74 6.32 22.86
C LYS A 137 -9.56 5.37 22.82
N ILE A 138 -8.84 5.27 23.93
CA ILE A 138 -7.71 4.36 24.11
C ILE A 138 -8.05 3.43 25.27
N GLU A 139 -8.21 2.15 24.98
CA GLU A 139 -8.49 1.11 25.96
C GLU A 139 -7.30 0.16 25.98
N SER A 140 -6.44 0.32 26.99
CA SER A 140 -5.20 -0.46 27.14
C SER A 140 -4.83 -0.60 28.60
N GLN A 141 -4.12 -1.66 28.96
CA GLN A 141 -3.58 -1.86 30.31
C GLN A 141 -2.53 -0.81 30.67
N THR A 142 -1.80 -0.33 29.67
CA THR A 142 -0.75 0.68 29.83
C THR A 142 -0.75 1.63 28.64
N LEU A 143 -0.52 2.91 28.90
CA LEU A 143 -0.23 3.92 27.90
C LEU A 143 1.10 4.59 28.25
N THR A 144 2.08 4.51 27.33
CA THR A 144 3.41 5.05 27.60
C THR A 144 3.80 6.11 26.57
N HIS A 145 4.54 7.14 27.02
CA HIS A 145 5.22 8.10 26.20
C HIS A 145 6.72 8.08 26.56
N ASN A 146 7.59 7.76 25.60
CA ASN A 146 9.04 7.58 25.82
C ASN A 146 9.36 6.68 27.04
N GLY A 147 8.63 5.57 27.17
CA GLY A 147 8.80 4.63 28.28
C GLY A 147 8.16 5.03 29.60
N THR A 148 7.67 6.27 29.74
CA THR A 148 6.99 6.74 30.94
C THR A 148 5.49 6.45 30.83
N ASN A 149 4.91 5.87 31.89
CA ASN A 149 3.46 5.65 31.95
C ASN A 149 2.72 6.99 32.02
N VAL A 150 1.79 7.23 31.10
CA VAL A 150 0.92 8.42 31.03
C VAL A 150 -0.56 8.03 31.08
N GLY A 151 -0.86 6.75 31.30
CA GLY A 151 -2.21 6.23 31.44
C GLY A 151 -2.88 6.61 32.77
N ASP A 152 -4.01 6.00 33.08
CA ASP A 152 -4.85 6.29 34.24
C ASP A 152 -4.19 6.00 35.59
N THR A 153 -3.13 5.17 35.58
CA THR A 153 -2.39 4.77 36.81
C THR A 153 -1.11 5.58 37.04
N HIS A 154 -0.82 6.62 36.22
CA HIS A 154 0.39 7.43 36.42
C HIS A 154 0.31 8.31 37.68
N THR A 155 1.45 8.52 38.33
CA THR A 155 1.58 9.33 39.54
C THR A 155 2.62 10.40 39.39
N HIS A 156 2.43 11.52 40.11
CA HIS A 156 3.39 12.60 40.13
C HIS A 156 4.07 12.63 41.54
N PRO A 157 5.38 12.34 41.65
CA PRO A 157 6.08 12.43 42.91
C PRO A 157 6.22 13.89 43.36
N GLY A 158 6.24 14.11 44.68
CA GLY A 158 6.46 15.43 45.27
C GLY A 158 5.22 16.34 45.36
N VAL A 159 4.03 15.82 45.10
CA VAL A 159 2.77 16.57 45.25
C VAL A 159 2.14 16.22 46.59
N MET A 160 1.83 17.25 47.39
CA MET A 160 1.05 17.05 48.62
C MET A 160 -0.40 16.78 48.26
N PRO A 161 -1.05 15.74 48.86
CA PRO A 161 -2.46 15.47 48.62
C PRO A 161 -3.31 16.64 49.09
N GLY A 162 -4.12 17.22 48.22
CA GLY A 162 -5.11 18.24 48.52
C GLY A 162 -6.52 17.77 48.24
N ALA A 163 -7.54 18.39 48.85
CA ALA A 163 -8.94 18.07 48.64
C ALA A 163 -9.51 18.57 47.30
N ALA A 164 -8.75 19.30 46.51
CA ALA A 164 -9.17 19.88 45.24
C ALA A 164 -8.53 19.14 44.05
N SER A 165 -9.25 18.98 42.95
CA SER A 165 -8.70 18.51 41.67
C SER A 165 -7.98 19.62 40.95
N THR A 166 -7.00 19.30 40.14
CA THR A 166 -6.39 20.24 39.19
C THR A 166 -7.45 20.71 38.17
N GLY A 167 -7.36 21.95 37.71
CA GLY A 167 -8.18 22.40 36.57
C GLY A 167 -7.91 21.64 35.27
N THR A 168 -8.73 21.86 34.26
CA THR A 168 -8.49 21.32 32.95
C THR A 168 -7.15 21.76 32.38
N PRO A 169 -6.40 20.89 31.70
CA PRO A 169 -5.18 21.32 30.98
C PRO A 169 -5.52 22.40 29.95
N GLN A 170 -4.71 23.44 29.91
CA GLN A 170 -4.81 24.51 28.89
C GLN A 170 -3.91 24.25 27.72
#